data_4ef7073751b664df7b02ff44abb6743a
#
_entry.id   4ef7073751b664df7b02ff44abb6743a
#
_cell.length_a   1.000
_cell.length_b   1.000
_cell.length_c   1.000
_cell.angle_alpha   90.00
_cell.angle_beta   90.00
_cell.angle_gamma   90.00
#
_symmetry.space_group_name_H-M   'P 1'
#
loop_
_entity.id
_entity.type
_entity.pdbx_description
1 polymer ?
#
loop_
_entity_poly.entity_id
_entity_poly.type
_entity_poly.pdbx_seq_one_letter_code
_entity_poly.pdbx_strand_id
1 'polypeptide(L)'
;MVSHDRYFLDNVCTKIWEVSFQTMTTYKGNFSAYLPQKEAADALRQKQHDADVALAEKLQDYIDRNLVRASTTKMAQSRRRQLEKLEITEAPQDETNQLKFRFEYDVEPWNELVLLKDLTIQIGGRTLLEPFTYTVCRGQRLIIAGPNGAGKSTLMQVLDGKRRPSGGMVRLGTGARPSIFAQQQNRIGAGRVIDVIWNKYPRMTELEVRSHLAKLGFRGETVFKPCEALSGGELARLRFAEIVLERPNLLFLDEPTNHLDIYTRENLTEALMAYTGTLLLVTHDRHLMNSLACPILYLEDGRAVIYPSYDALMGRAAPAPVAEKSSEPAKAGYGKEQRRRRAELRAKIKACEDEMEACGAREVELENEINSPEVYNDPQLLREKSDELSDLRFHQDELFAAWEAAVEEQEQYEQTAGGEE
;
A
#
# COMPACT_ATOMS: atom_id res chain seq x y z
N MET A 1 1.57 -8.80 -30.05
CA MET A 1 2.52 -8.58 -28.95
C MET A 1 1.74 -8.71 -27.65
N VAL A 2 2.30 -9.41 -26.65
CA VAL A 2 1.76 -9.50 -25.28
C VAL A 2 2.73 -8.77 -24.37
N SER A 3 2.27 -7.82 -23.58
CA SER A 3 3.08 -7.07 -22.62
C SER A 3 2.24 -6.70 -21.40
N HIS A 4 2.91 -6.62 -20.25
CA HIS A 4 2.36 -6.10 -18.99
C HIS A 4 3.01 -4.77 -18.61
N ASP A 5 3.85 -4.19 -19.47
CA ASP A 5 4.45 -2.88 -19.26
C ASP A 5 3.53 -1.78 -19.78
N ARG A 6 2.93 -1.04 -18.85
CA ARG A 6 1.98 0.04 -19.12
C ARG A 6 2.60 1.17 -19.96
N TYR A 7 3.81 1.61 -19.62
CA TYR A 7 4.50 2.66 -20.35
C TYR A 7 4.76 2.26 -21.79
N PHE A 8 5.15 1.00 -22.00
CA PHE A 8 5.34 0.46 -23.34
C PHE A 8 4.02 0.39 -24.13
N LEU A 9 2.93 -0.09 -23.50
CA LEU A 9 1.61 -0.18 -24.13
C LEU A 9 1.06 1.21 -24.52
N ASP A 10 1.30 2.23 -23.69
CA ASP A 10 0.84 3.59 -23.95
C ASP A 10 1.59 4.25 -25.11
N ASN A 11 2.87 3.93 -25.31
CA ASN A 11 3.68 4.57 -26.35
C ASN A 11 3.67 3.82 -27.70
N VAL A 12 3.33 2.53 -27.71
CA VAL A 12 3.47 1.70 -28.91
C VAL A 12 2.12 1.22 -29.44
N CYS A 13 1.11 1.01 -28.58
CA CYS A 13 -0.14 0.40 -28.97
C CYS A 13 -1.17 1.43 -29.46
N THR A 14 -1.81 1.13 -30.60
CA THR A 14 -2.95 1.89 -31.15
C THR A 14 -4.27 1.12 -30.99
N LYS A 15 -4.20 -0.16 -30.60
CA LYS A 15 -5.33 -1.03 -30.32
C LYS A 15 -4.94 -2.02 -29.24
N ILE A 16 -5.88 -2.35 -28.34
CA ILE A 16 -5.72 -3.37 -27.32
C ILE A 16 -6.74 -4.47 -27.55
N TRP A 17 -6.26 -5.70 -27.49
CA TRP A 17 -7.09 -6.89 -27.47
C TRP A 17 -7.03 -7.47 -26.07
N GLU A 18 -8.16 -7.45 -25.39
CA GLU A 18 -8.34 -8.12 -24.12
C GLU A 18 -8.84 -9.53 -24.36
N VAL A 19 -8.12 -10.51 -23.83
CA VAL A 19 -8.52 -11.92 -23.84
C VAL A 19 -8.85 -12.30 -22.41
N SER A 20 -10.14 -12.46 -22.13
CA SER A 20 -10.64 -12.86 -20.81
C SER A 20 -11.85 -13.80 -20.98
N PHE A 21 -11.98 -14.78 -20.10
CA PHE A 21 -13.13 -15.71 -20.06
C PHE A 21 -13.49 -16.32 -21.43
N GLN A 22 -12.48 -16.78 -22.18
CA GLN A 22 -12.63 -17.36 -23.53
C GLN A 22 -13.21 -16.40 -24.57
N THR A 23 -13.29 -15.11 -24.27
CA THR A 23 -13.74 -14.06 -25.16
C THR A 23 -12.61 -13.12 -25.51
N MET A 24 -12.68 -12.48 -26.67
CA MET A 24 -11.73 -11.48 -27.11
C MET A 24 -12.46 -10.18 -27.43
N THR A 25 -12.14 -9.13 -26.70
CA THR A 25 -12.72 -7.79 -26.90
C THR A 25 -11.63 -6.85 -27.42
N THR A 26 -12.01 -6.01 -28.38
CA THR A 26 -11.09 -5.04 -29.01
C THR A 26 -11.42 -3.63 -28.57
N TYR A 27 -10.41 -2.92 -28.06
CA TYR A 27 -10.51 -1.53 -27.68
C TYR A 27 -9.60 -0.67 -28.59
N LYS A 28 -10.05 0.54 -28.93
CA LYS A 28 -9.26 1.48 -29.73
C LYS A 28 -8.45 2.40 -28.82
N GLY A 29 -7.21 2.63 -29.19
CA GLY A 29 -6.29 3.50 -28.47
C GLY A 29 -5.19 2.73 -27.75
N ASN A 30 -4.43 3.45 -26.93
CA ASN A 30 -3.40 2.93 -26.05
C ASN A 30 -3.99 2.40 -24.73
N PHE A 31 -3.14 2.01 -23.80
CA PHE A 31 -3.60 1.43 -22.52
C PHE A 31 -4.38 2.42 -21.66
N SER A 32 -3.94 3.68 -21.60
CA SER A 32 -4.65 4.74 -20.87
C SER A 32 -6.04 5.04 -21.46
N ALA A 33 -6.23 4.88 -22.76
CA ALA A 33 -7.55 5.01 -23.41
C ALA A 33 -8.42 3.74 -23.24
N TYR A 34 -7.82 2.59 -23.06
CA TYR A 34 -8.51 1.30 -22.82
C TYR A 34 -9.25 1.28 -21.49
N LEU A 35 -8.62 1.74 -20.41
CA LEU A 35 -9.19 1.66 -19.05
C LEU A 35 -10.61 2.25 -18.95
N PRO A 36 -10.85 3.53 -19.34
CA PRO A 36 -12.19 4.10 -19.23
C PRO A 36 -13.21 3.43 -20.18
N GLN A 37 -12.76 2.89 -21.33
CA GLN A 37 -13.63 2.13 -22.24
C GLN A 37 -14.07 0.80 -21.60
N LYS A 38 -13.16 0.10 -20.92
CA LYS A 38 -13.46 -1.13 -20.20
C LYS A 38 -14.41 -0.86 -19.03
N GLU A 39 -14.12 0.13 -18.18
CA GLU A 39 -14.98 0.51 -17.06
C GLU A 39 -16.42 0.85 -17.52
N ALA A 40 -16.55 1.59 -18.62
CA ALA A 40 -17.86 1.92 -19.19
C ALA A 40 -18.58 0.67 -19.73
N ALA A 41 -17.85 -0.26 -20.38
CA ALA A 41 -18.41 -1.51 -20.88
C ALA A 41 -18.87 -2.44 -19.75
N ASP A 42 -18.06 -2.56 -18.70
CA ASP A 42 -18.37 -3.37 -17.51
C ASP A 42 -19.55 -2.80 -16.74
N ALA A 43 -19.62 -1.47 -16.57
CA ALA A 43 -20.76 -0.78 -15.95
C ALA A 43 -22.06 -0.99 -16.75
N LEU A 44 -21.98 -0.99 -18.07
CA LEU A 44 -23.14 -1.25 -18.93
C LEU A 44 -23.59 -2.71 -18.80
N ARG A 45 -22.66 -3.68 -18.83
CA ARG A 45 -22.93 -5.11 -18.65
C ARG A 45 -23.53 -5.40 -17.28
N GLN A 46 -23.04 -4.74 -16.22
CA GLN A 46 -23.60 -4.88 -14.87
C GLN A 46 -25.05 -4.37 -14.82
N LYS A 47 -25.34 -3.21 -15.40
CA LYS A 47 -26.70 -2.68 -15.47
C LYS A 47 -27.65 -3.61 -16.24
N GLN A 48 -27.17 -4.23 -17.32
CA GLN A 48 -27.96 -5.20 -18.07
C GLN A 48 -28.25 -6.44 -17.25
N HIS A 49 -27.21 -6.99 -16.58
CA HIS A 49 -27.36 -8.13 -15.66
C HIS A 49 -28.42 -7.84 -14.58
N ASP A 50 -28.29 -6.70 -13.89
CA ASP A 50 -29.22 -6.32 -12.82
C ASP A 50 -30.67 -6.16 -13.33
N ALA A 51 -30.83 -5.63 -14.54
CA ALA A 51 -32.13 -5.51 -15.18
C ALA A 51 -32.73 -6.88 -15.54
N ASP A 52 -31.90 -7.81 -16.08
CA ASP A 52 -32.32 -9.16 -16.44
C ASP A 52 -32.70 -9.97 -15.19
N VAL A 53 -31.92 -9.89 -14.11
CA VAL A 53 -32.21 -10.53 -12.82
C VAL A 53 -33.50 -9.97 -12.22
N ALA A 54 -33.69 -8.65 -12.20
CA ALA A 54 -34.91 -8.04 -11.70
C ALA A 54 -36.16 -8.42 -12.53
N LEU A 55 -35.98 -8.62 -13.85
CA LEU A 55 -37.05 -9.11 -14.72
C LEU A 55 -37.36 -10.59 -14.43
N ALA A 56 -36.33 -11.42 -14.25
CA ALA A 56 -36.49 -12.82 -13.89
C ALA A 56 -37.25 -12.99 -12.55
N GLU A 57 -36.86 -12.23 -11.55
CA GLU A 57 -37.52 -12.22 -10.23
C GLU A 57 -39.00 -11.80 -10.33
N LYS A 58 -39.29 -10.74 -11.08
CA LYS A 58 -40.68 -10.30 -11.31
C LYS A 58 -41.53 -11.32 -12.03
N LEU A 59 -40.98 -12.01 -13.03
CA LEU A 59 -41.65 -13.07 -13.75
C LEU A 59 -41.92 -14.28 -12.83
N GLN A 60 -40.93 -14.67 -12.02
CA GLN A 60 -41.04 -15.75 -11.06
C GLN A 60 -42.10 -15.45 -9.99
N ASP A 61 -42.06 -14.26 -9.37
CA ASP A 61 -43.05 -13.83 -8.36
C ASP A 61 -44.50 -13.83 -8.94
N TYR A 62 -44.67 -13.40 -10.19
CA TYR A 62 -45.95 -13.45 -10.87
C TYR A 62 -46.43 -14.87 -11.08
N ILE A 63 -45.53 -15.79 -11.50
CA ILE A 63 -45.83 -17.18 -11.71
C ILE A 63 -46.29 -17.84 -10.39
N ASP A 64 -45.52 -17.63 -9.33
CA ASP A 64 -45.78 -18.23 -8.01
C ASP A 64 -47.14 -17.82 -7.43
N ARG A 65 -47.52 -16.54 -7.60
CA ARG A 65 -48.81 -16.02 -7.12
C ARG A 65 -50.01 -16.43 -7.97
N ASN A 66 -49.83 -16.75 -9.24
CA ASN A 66 -50.92 -16.88 -10.19
C ASN A 66 -51.06 -18.28 -10.80
N LEU A 67 -50.14 -19.22 -10.56
CA LEU A 67 -50.16 -20.56 -11.17
C LEU A 67 -51.32 -21.42 -10.67
N VAL A 68 -51.76 -21.22 -9.43
CA VAL A 68 -52.82 -22.04 -8.78
C VAL A 68 -54.24 -21.59 -9.12
N ARG A 69 -54.42 -20.37 -9.61
CA ARG A 69 -55.78 -19.82 -9.92
C ARG A 69 -56.17 -20.12 -11.35
N ALA A 70 -57.31 -20.83 -11.55
CA ALA A 70 -57.82 -21.22 -12.86
C ALA A 70 -57.96 -20.08 -13.89
N SER A 71 -58.33 -18.85 -13.42
CA SER A 71 -58.50 -17.68 -14.29
C SER A 71 -57.19 -17.06 -14.76
N THR A 72 -56.07 -17.26 -14.05
CA THR A 72 -54.73 -16.63 -14.33
C THR A 72 -53.70 -17.65 -14.81
N THR A 73 -54.01 -18.96 -14.76
CA THR A 73 -53.06 -20.03 -15.10
C THR A 73 -52.50 -19.89 -16.53
N LYS A 74 -53.34 -19.52 -17.50
CA LYS A 74 -52.89 -19.35 -18.89
C LYS A 74 -51.85 -18.24 -19.05
N MET A 75 -52.01 -17.15 -18.30
CA MET A 75 -51.08 -16.03 -18.28
C MET A 75 -49.80 -16.37 -17.51
N ALA A 76 -49.90 -17.08 -16.39
CA ALA A 76 -48.75 -17.60 -15.65
C ALA A 76 -47.90 -18.55 -16.49
N GLN A 77 -48.51 -19.45 -17.28
CA GLN A 77 -47.79 -20.30 -18.23
C GLN A 77 -47.08 -19.51 -19.33
N SER A 78 -47.71 -18.43 -19.84
CA SER A 78 -47.05 -17.54 -20.80
C SER A 78 -45.82 -16.87 -20.21
N ARG A 79 -45.92 -16.36 -18.96
CA ARG A 79 -44.80 -15.77 -18.24
C ARG A 79 -43.70 -16.78 -17.92
N ARG A 80 -44.06 -18.03 -17.61
CA ARG A 80 -43.11 -19.12 -17.45
C ARG A 80 -42.27 -19.36 -18.71
N ARG A 81 -42.94 -19.43 -19.88
CA ARG A 81 -42.24 -19.56 -21.16
C ARG A 81 -41.33 -18.35 -21.47
N GLN A 82 -41.70 -17.17 -21.01
CA GLN A 82 -40.86 -15.97 -21.14
C GLN A 82 -39.63 -16.07 -20.25
N LEU A 83 -39.78 -16.56 -19.00
CA LEU A 83 -38.67 -16.79 -18.09
C LEU A 83 -37.72 -17.88 -18.61
N GLU A 84 -38.27 -18.98 -19.14
CA GLU A 84 -37.47 -20.06 -19.74
C GLU A 84 -36.65 -19.62 -20.96
N LYS A 85 -37.06 -18.53 -21.65
CA LYS A 85 -36.37 -17.95 -22.80
C LYS A 85 -35.47 -16.76 -22.45
N LEU A 86 -35.55 -16.29 -21.21
CA LEU A 86 -34.75 -15.17 -20.77
C LEU A 86 -33.30 -15.63 -20.58
N GLU A 87 -32.42 -15.14 -21.43
CA GLU A 87 -30.98 -15.26 -21.26
C GLU A 87 -30.50 -14.16 -20.35
N ILE A 88 -30.14 -14.49 -19.10
CA ILE A 88 -29.59 -13.54 -18.16
C ILE A 88 -28.17 -13.23 -18.60
N THR A 89 -27.90 -11.95 -18.88
CA THR A 89 -26.55 -11.48 -19.19
C THR A 89 -25.64 -11.81 -18.02
N GLU A 90 -24.51 -12.45 -18.27
CA GLU A 90 -23.53 -12.73 -17.23
C GLU A 90 -22.98 -11.40 -16.67
N ALA A 91 -22.94 -11.29 -15.34
CA ALA A 91 -22.32 -10.18 -14.68
C ALA A 91 -20.85 -10.05 -15.12
N PRO A 92 -20.29 -8.83 -15.19
CA PRO A 92 -18.87 -8.66 -15.43
C PRO A 92 -18.11 -9.48 -14.39
N GLN A 93 -17.27 -10.39 -14.84
CA GLN A 93 -16.40 -11.14 -13.93
C GLN A 93 -15.20 -10.27 -13.61
N ASP A 94 -15.29 -9.58 -12.49
CA ASP A 94 -14.27 -8.65 -12.03
C ASP A 94 -13.14 -9.45 -11.35
N GLU A 95 -12.19 -9.95 -12.12
CA GLU A 95 -10.94 -10.49 -11.54
C GLU A 95 -10.10 -9.41 -10.86
N THR A 96 -10.31 -8.16 -11.26
CA THR A 96 -9.49 -7.01 -10.89
C THR A 96 -9.80 -6.44 -9.51
N ASN A 97 -11.08 -6.43 -9.13
CA ASN A 97 -11.54 -5.86 -7.87
C ASN A 97 -11.38 -6.79 -6.67
N GLN A 98 -10.77 -7.96 -6.86
CA GLN A 98 -10.77 -9.03 -5.86
C GLN A 98 -9.45 -9.21 -5.12
N LEU A 99 -8.36 -8.66 -5.64
CA LEU A 99 -7.06 -8.74 -4.99
C LEU A 99 -6.90 -7.56 -4.03
N LYS A 100 -6.78 -7.85 -2.74
CA LYS A 100 -6.56 -6.83 -1.70
C LYS A 100 -5.28 -7.14 -0.96
N PHE A 101 -4.20 -6.49 -1.37
CA PHE A 101 -3.00 -6.40 -0.57
C PHE A 101 -3.22 -5.37 0.53
N ARG A 102 -2.86 -5.72 1.77
CA ARG A 102 -2.82 -4.77 2.87
C ARG A 102 -1.67 -5.14 3.78
N PHE A 103 -0.64 -4.32 3.75
CA PHE A 103 0.51 -4.49 4.62
C PHE A 103 0.30 -3.69 5.89
N GLU A 104 0.39 -4.38 7.02
CA GLU A 104 0.25 -3.80 8.36
C GLU A 104 1.39 -4.31 9.23
N TYR A 105 1.70 -3.62 10.30
CA TYR A 105 2.65 -4.08 11.31
C TYR A 105 2.12 -3.79 12.72
N ASP A 106 2.56 -4.59 13.70
CA ASP A 106 2.09 -4.50 15.09
C ASP A 106 3.10 -3.82 16.01
N VAL A 107 4.39 -3.85 15.63
CA VAL A 107 5.47 -3.37 16.49
C VAL A 107 6.15 -2.19 15.83
N GLU A 108 6.12 -1.09 16.56
CA GLU A 108 6.79 0.12 16.13
C GLU A 108 8.30 0.00 16.39
N PRO A 109 9.14 0.09 15.34
CA PRO A 109 10.58 -0.07 15.49
C PRO A 109 11.24 1.24 15.97
N TRP A 110 12.50 1.13 16.40
CA TRP A 110 13.31 2.31 16.66
C TRP A 110 13.49 3.17 15.40
N ASN A 111 13.81 4.47 15.57
CA ASN A 111 13.87 5.43 14.46
C ASN A 111 14.92 5.07 13.40
N GLU A 112 16.14 4.67 13.82
CA GLU A 112 17.19 4.21 12.90
C GLU A 112 17.01 2.72 12.64
N LEU A 113 16.42 2.37 11.49
CA LEU A 113 15.99 1.00 11.23
C LEU A 113 17.01 0.18 10.45
N VAL A 114 17.73 0.79 9.51
CA VAL A 114 18.83 0.13 8.79
C VAL A 114 20.02 1.07 8.75
N LEU A 115 21.12 0.69 9.37
CA LEU A 115 22.37 1.43 9.37
C LEU A 115 23.39 0.73 8.44
N LEU A 116 23.82 1.43 7.41
CA LEU A 116 24.91 1.07 6.53
C LEU A 116 26.11 1.95 6.88
N LYS A 117 27.22 1.37 7.32
CA LYS A 117 28.44 2.10 7.65
C LYS A 117 29.60 1.57 6.84
N ASP A 118 30.18 2.43 6.01
CA ASP A 118 31.31 2.15 5.11
C ASP A 118 31.13 0.85 4.31
N LEU A 119 29.87 0.58 3.93
CA LEU A 119 29.46 -0.65 3.28
C LEU A 119 30.15 -0.80 1.93
N THR A 120 30.92 -1.88 1.78
CA THR A 120 31.60 -2.24 0.53
C THR A 120 31.16 -3.61 0.08
N ILE A 121 30.87 -3.76 -1.21
CA ILE A 121 30.47 -5.03 -1.82
C ILE A 121 31.38 -5.36 -2.99
N GLN A 122 32.01 -6.52 -2.93
CA GLN A 122 32.88 -7.06 -4.00
C GLN A 122 32.46 -8.48 -4.37
N ILE A 123 32.52 -8.81 -5.64
CA ILE A 123 32.27 -10.16 -6.15
C ILE A 123 33.31 -10.49 -7.22
N GLY A 124 34.04 -11.61 -7.02
CA GLY A 124 34.99 -12.09 -8.02
C GLY A 124 36.08 -11.08 -8.39
N GLY A 125 36.51 -10.26 -7.43
CA GLY A 125 37.50 -9.20 -7.65
C GLY A 125 36.97 -7.91 -8.24
N ARG A 126 35.68 -7.85 -8.57
CA ARG A 126 35.01 -6.61 -9.04
C ARG A 126 34.31 -5.91 -7.88
N THR A 127 34.59 -4.61 -7.69
CA THR A 127 33.86 -3.79 -6.74
C THR A 127 32.50 -3.41 -7.32
N LEU A 128 31.42 -3.81 -6.63
CA LEU A 128 30.05 -3.49 -7.00
C LEU A 128 29.54 -2.26 -6.23
N LEU A 129 30.10 -2.01 -5.03
CA LEU A 129 29.78 -0.86 -4.22
C LEU A 129 31.04 -0.41 -3.48
N GLU A 130 31.47 0.82 -3.76
CA GLU A 130 32.52 1.53 -3.00
C GLU A 130 31.99 1.84 -1.58
N PRO A 131 32.87 2.20 -0.59
CA PRO A 131 32.44 2.50 0.75
C PRO A 131 31.30 3.51 0.79
N PHE A 132 30.14 3.08 1.30
CA PHE A 132 28.92 3.88 1.33
C PHE A 132 28.29 3.84 2.73
N THR A 133 27.94 5.01 3.25
CA THR A 133 27.28 5.15 4.56
C THR A 133 25.90 5.76 4.37
N TYR A 134 24.88 5.10 4.90
CA TYR A 134 23.51 5.58 4.85
C TYR A 134 22.67 5.01 5.98
N THR A 135 21.73 5.80 6.49
CA THR A 135 20.78 5.36 7.52
C THR A 135 19.37 5.46 6.98
N VAL A 136 18.65 4.33 6.99
CA VAL A 136 17.21 4.30 6.67
C VAL A 136 16.44 4.46 7.97
N CYS A 137 15.61 5.49 8.02
CA CYS A 137 14.76 5.78 9.17
C CYS A 137 13.42 5.06 9.06
N ARG A 138 12.75 4.91 10.22
CA ARG A 138 11.39 4.38 10.32
C ARG A 138 10.43 5.15 9.41
N GLY A 139 9.55 4.43 8.71
CA GLY A 139 8.57 4.99 7.78
C GLY A 139 9.17 5.49 6.46
N GLN A 140 10.50 5.47 6.31
CA GLN A 140 11.15 5.89 5.09
C GLN A 140 10.94 4.86 3.97
N ARG A 141 10.68 5.36 2.77
CA ARG A 141 10.67 4.57 1.55
C ARG A 141 11.94 4.88 0.76
N LEU A 142 12.63 3.86 0.28
CA LEU A 142 13.84 4.00 -0.51
C LEU A 142 13.79 3.02 -1.68
N ILE A 143 13.90 3.54 -2.89
CA ILE A 143 14.05 2.72 -4.09
C ILE A 143 15.54 2.54 -4.38
N ILE A 144 15.91 1.33 -4.76
CA ILE A 144 17.27 1.00 -5.21
C ILE A 144 17.18 0.75 -6.71
N ALA A 145 17.83 1.60 -7.50
CA ALA A 145 17.84 1.53 -8.95
C ALA A 145 19.26 1.48 -9.50
N GLY A 146 19.41 1.24 -10.80
CA GLY A 146 20.71 1.16 -11.49
C GLY A 146 20.70 0.14 -12.61
N PRO A 147 21.72 0.12 -13.48
CA PRO A 147 21.82 -0.81 -14.59
C PRO A 147 21.88 -2.28 -14.13
N ASN A 148 21.66 -3.20 -15.07
CA ASN A 148 21.80 -4.62 -14.79
C ASN A 148 23.25 -4.94 -14.42
N GLY A 149 23.43 -5.74 -13.35
CA GLY A 149 24.76 -6.07 -12.83
C GLY A 149 25.39 -5.00 -11.93
N ALA A 150 24.71 -3.89 -11.62
CA ALA A 150 25.20 -2.86 -10.69
C ALA A 150 25.26 -3.32 -9.22
N GLY A 151 24.72 -4.50 -8.89
CA GLY A 151 24.79 -5.04 -7.53
C GLY A 151 23.53 -4.88 -6.70
N LYS A 152 22.38 -4.46 -7.28
CA LYS A 152 21.11 -4.26 -6.57
C LYS A 152 20.68 -5.48 -5.75
N SER A 153 20.53 -6.63 -6.39
CA SER A 153 20.13 -7.87 -5.69
C SER A 153 21.21 -8.36 -4.72
N THR A 154 22.48 -8.05 -4.97
CA THR A 154 23.56 -8.35 -4.01
C THR A 154 23.43 -7.47 -2.77
N LEU A 155 23.15 -6.18 -2.94
CA LEU A 155 22.88 -5.28 -1.82
C LEU A 155 21.68 -5.78 -1.00
N MET A 156 20.60 -6.21 -1.67
CA MET A 156 19.44 -6.82 -0.97
C MET A 156 19.82 -8.08 -0.20
N GLN A 157 20.67 -8.95 -0.74
CA GLN A 157 21.18 -10.13 -0.02
C GLN A 157 22.05 -9.78 1.19
N VAL A 158 22.80 -8.68 1.12
CA VAL A 158 23.59 -8.17 2.25
C VAL A 158 22.67 -7.59 3.33
N LEU A 159 21.63 -6.85 2.94
CA LEU A 159 20.62 -6.31 3.84
C LEU A 159 19.80 -7.42 4.52
N ASP A 160 19.53 -8.50 3.81
CA ASP A 160 18.87 -9.72 4.32
C ASP A 160 19.78 -10.55 5.26
N GLY A 161 21.05 -10.22 5.36
CA GLY A 161 22.03 -11.01 6.13
C GLY A 161 22.42 -12.35 5.49
N LYS A 162 21.91 -12.69 4.30
CA LYS A 162 22.29 -13.90 3.54
C LYS A 162 23.71 -13.84 3.00
N ARG A 163 24.22 -12.62 2.82
CA ARG A 163 25.58 -12.38 2.36
C ARG A 163 26.29 -11.42 3.29
N ARG A 164 27.53 -11.72 3.64
CA ARG A 164 28.36 -10.78 4.39
C ARG A 164 28.89 -9.68 3.46
N PRO A 165 28.94 -8.42 3.91
CA PRO A 165 29.59 -7.35 3.17
C PRO A 165 31.09 -7.65 3.04
N SER A 166 31.74 -7.11 2.00
CA SER A 166 33.20 -7.23 1.82
C SER A 166 33.96 -6.26 2.72
N GLY A 167 33.33 -5.16 3.13
CA GLY A 167 33.85 -4.19 4.09
C GLY A 167 32.70 -3.41 4.72
N GLY A 168 32.98 -2.76 5.84
CA GLY A 168 31.97 -2.02 6.59
C GLY A 168 31.00 -2.93 7.35
N MET A 169 29.84 -2.39 7.70
CA MET A 169 28.82 -3.12 8.46
C MET A 169 27.40 -2.74 8.05
N VAL A 170 26.49 -3.70 8.19
CA VAL A 170 25.04 -3.50 8.15
C VAL A 170 24.48 -3.88 9.50
N ARG A 171 23.65 -2.99 10.05
CA ARG A 171 22.97 -3.25 11.32
C ARG A 171 21.50 -2.89 11.20
N LEU A 172 20.63 -3.81 11.62
CA LEU A 172 19.21 -3.55 11.81
C LEU A 172 18.97 -2.95 13.19
N GLY A 173 18.09 -1.96 13.25
CA GLY A 173 17.69 -1.29 14.47
C GLY A 173 16.87 -2.19 15.39
N THR A 174 16.75 -1.78 16.65
CA THR A 174 15.96 -2.50 17.64
C THR A 174 14.48 -2.51 17.24
N GLY A 175 13.84 -3.68 17.37
CA GLY A 175 12.44 -3.87 16.99
C GLY A 175 12.20 -4.04 15.47
N ALA A 176 13.26 -4.05 14.63
CA ALA A 176 13.11 -4.34 13.22
C ALA A 176 12.56 -5.76 13.00
N ARG A 177 11.48 -5.86 12.23
CA ARG A 177 10.87 -7.12 11.76
C ARG A 177 10.90 -7.12 10.23
N PRO A 178 12.01 -7.56 9.63
CA PRO A 178 12.14 -7.59 8.19
C PRO A 178 11.32 -8.72 7.58
N SER A 179 10.68 -8.46 6.45
CA SER A 179 10.18 -9.49 5.55
C SER A 179 10.68 -9.21 4.13
N ILE A 180 10.99 -10.27 3.40
CA ILE A 180 11.71 -10.19 2.15
C ILE A 180 10.96 -10.90 1.04
N PHE A 181 10.76 -10.16 -0.04
CA PHE A 181 10.35 -10.70 -1.32
C PHE A 181 11.56 -10.69 -2.27
N ALA A 182 12.18 -11.85 -2.48
CA ALA A 182 13.36 -11.98 -3.32
C ALA A 182 13.04 -12.73 -4.62
N GLN A 183 13.59 -12.25 -5.73
CA GLN A 183 13.35 -12.78 -7.07
C GLN A 183 13.72 -14.28 -7.21
N GLN A 184 14.73 -14.76 -6.49
CA GLN A 184 15.19 -16.16 -6.56
C GLN A 184 14.54 -17.10 -5.53
N GLN A 185 13.73 -16.61 -4.61
CA GLN A 185 13.08 -17.42 -3.57
C GLN A 185 11.70 -17.99 -3.99
N ASN A 186 11.40 -18.02 -5.27
CA ASN A 186 10.15 -18.60 -5.81
C ASN A 186 10.08 -20.14 -5.68
N ARG A 187 10.94 -20.77 -4.89
CA ARG A 187 10.80 -22.17 -4.47
C ARG A 187 10.06 -22.20 -3.12
N ILE A 188 8.77 -21.98 -3.18
CA ILE A 188 7.89 -22.36 -2.08
C ILE A 188 7.96 -23.88 -2.00
N GLY A 189 8.09 -24.43 -0.78
CA GLY A 189 8.27 -25.88 -0.56
C GLY A 189 7.21 -26.74 -1.28
N ALA A 190 7.49 -28.02 -1.41
CA ALA A 190 6.53 -28.98 -1.95
C ALA A 190 5.25 -28.99 -1.08
N GLY A 191 4.07 -28.99 -1.72
CA GLY A 191 2.78 -29.01 -1.03
C GLY A 191 1.72 -28.22 -1.78
N ARG A 192 0.53 -28.12 -1.18
CA ARG A 192 -0.58 -27.33 -1.72
C ARG A 192 -0.47 -25.89 -1.24
N VAL A 193 -1.09 -24.97 -1.96
CA VAL A 193 -1.16 -23.54 -1.61
C VAL A 193 -1.60 -23.32 -0.16
N ILE A 194 -2.66 -24.02 0.28
CA ILE A 194 -3.18 -23.92 1.64
C ILE A 194 -2.16 -24.40 2.68
N ASP A 195 -1.39 -25.44 2.38
CA ASP A 195 -0.43 -26.03 3.33
C ASP A 195 0.73 -25.05 3.62
N VAL A 196 1.10 -24.22 2.65
CA VAL A 196 2.16 -23.20 2.83
C VAL A 196 1.83 -22.24 3.98
N ILE A 197 0.59 -21.75 3.98
CA ILE A 197 0.13 -20.84 5.04
C ILE A 197 -0.15 -21.61 6.33
N TRP A 198 -0.86 -22.73 6.25
CA TRP A 198 -1.31 -23.46 7.43
C TRP A 198 -0.17 -24.07 8.24
N ASN A 199 0.86 -24.60 7.59
CA ASN A 199 2.05 -25.11 8.28
C ASN A 199 2.79 -24.02 9.05
N LYS A 200 2.80 -22.79 8.54
CA LYS A 200 3.45 -21.64 9.17
C LYS A 200 2.61 -21.03 10.29
N TYR A 201 1.27 -21.11 10.15
CA TYR A 201 0.29 -20.56 11.10
C TYR A 201 -0.71 -21.63 11.57
N PRO A 202 -0.29 -22.66 12.31
CA PRO A 202 -1.13 -23.81 12.67
C PRO A 202 -2.30 -23.47 13.62
N ARG A 203 -2.31 -22.27 14.18
CA ARG A 203 -3.42 -21.78 15.03
C ARG A 203 -4.59 -21.24 14.22
N MET A 204 -4.40 -20.95 12.94
CA MET A 204 -5.48 -20.50 12.07
C MET A 204 -6.39 -21.67 11.71
N THR A 205 -7.69 -21.43 11.69
CA THR A 205 -8.67 -22.37 11.16
C THR A 205 -8.58 -22.46 9.63
N GLU A 206 -9.06 -23.55 9.04
CA GLU A 206 -9.12 -23.70 7.58
C GLU A 206 -9.86 -22.52 6.92
N LEU A 207 -10.95 -22.07 7.54
CA LEU A 207 -11.76 -20.97 7.03
C LEU A 207 -10.97 -19.65 7.01
N GLU A 208 -10.19 -19.37 8.04
CA GLU A 208 -9.33 -18.17 8.12
C GLU A 208 -8.24 -18.22 7.06
N VAL A 209 -7.56 -19.36 6.88
CA VAL A 209 -6.54 -19.55 5.85
C VAL A 209 -7.13 -19.36 4.46
N ARG A 210 -8.29 -19.99 4.17
CA ARG A 210 -8.98 -19.86 2.88
C ARG A 210 -9.45 -18.42 2.64
N SER A 211 -9.96 -17.74 3.66
CA SER A 211 -10.40 -16.36 3.57
C SER A 211 -9.23 -15.41 3.30
N HIS A 212 -8.07 -15.68 3.91
CA HIS A 212 -6.84 -14.94 3.66
C HIS A 212 -6.33 -15.14 2.23
N LEU A 213 -6.24 -16.38 1.78
CA LEU A 213 -5.82 -16.74 0.42
C LEU A 213 -6.78 -16.19 -0.64
N ALA A 214 -8.10 -16.17 -0.36
CA ALA A 214 -9.10 -15.60 -1.26
C ALA A 214 -8.90 -14.12 -1.54
N LYS A 215 -8.39 -13.33 -0.57
CA LYS A 215 -8.03 -11.91 -0.75
C LYS A 215 -6.90 -11.72 -1.77
N LEU A 216 -6.11 -12.76 -2.02
CA LEU A 216 -4.96 -12.76 -2.92
C LEU A 216 -5.21 -13.61 -4.18
N GLY A 217 -6.49 -13.92 -4.45
CA GLY A 217 -6.94 -14.55 -5.69
C GLY A 217 -6.96 -16.08 -5.68
N PHE A 218 -6.69 -16.73 -4.52
CA PHE A 218 -6.82 -18.19 -4.42
C PHE A 218 -8.19 -18.57 -3.87
N ARG A 219 -9.09 -19.06 -4.72
CA ARG A 219 -10.48 -19.38 -4.39
C ARG A 219 -10.87 -20.79 -4.81
N GLY A 220 -11.88 -21.37 -4.16
CA GLY A 220 -12.40 -22.70 -4.48
C GLY A 220 -11.28 -23.74 -4.50
N GLU A 221 -11.18 -24.48 -5.60
CA GLU A 221 -10.19 -25.55 -5.80
C GLU A 221 -8.75 -25.04 -5.93
N THR A 222 -8.53 -23.76 -6.26
CA THR A 222 -7.18 -23.22 -6.47
C THR A 222 -6.35 -23.22 -5.17
N VAL A 223 -6.98 -23.22 -3.99
CA VAL A 223 -6.29 -23.31 -2.70
C VAL A 223 -5.65 -24.69 -2.47
N PHE A 224 -6.10 -25.72 -3.17
CA PHE A 224 -5.56 -27.09 -3.09
C PHE A 224 -4.56 -27.40 -4.21
N LYS A 225 -4.34 -26.47 -5.14
CA LYS A 225 -3.40 -26.60 -6.24
C LYS A 225 -1.98 -26.85 -5.72
N PRO A 226 -1.22 -27.78 -6.30
CA PRO A 226 0.20 -27.96 -5.95
C PRO A 226 1.01 -26.69 -6.25
N CYS A 227 1.90 -26.30 -5.35
CA CYS A 227 2.74 -25.10 -5.54
C CYS A 227 3.60 -25.17 -6.81
N GLU A 228 3.99 -26.38 -7.22
CA GLU A 228 4.76 -26.62 -8.44
C GLU A 228 3.98 -26.33 -9.74
N ALA A 229 2.65 -26.36 -9.67
CA ALA A 229 1.76 -26.08 -10.79
C ALA A 229 1.33 -24.61 -10.88
N LEU A 230 1.84 -23.75 -9.98
CA LEU A 230 1.55 -22.32 -9.98
C LEU A 230 2.32 -21.59 -11.08
N SER A 231 1.65 -20.64 -11.73
CA SER A 231 2.32 -19.66 -12.59
C SER A 231 3.22 -18.73 -11.76
N GLY A 232 4.16 -18.03 -12.40
CA GLY A 232 5.02 -17.07 -11.72
C GLY A 232 4.25 -15.99 -10.96
N GLY A 233 3.14 -15.50 -11.52
CA GLY A 233 2.25 -14.53 -10.88
C GLY A 233 1.50 -15.10 -9.69
N GLU A 234 0.97 -16.34 -9.80
CA GLU A 234 0.33 -17.03 -8.67
C GLU A 234 1.33 -17.27 -7.53
N LEU A 235 2.57 -17.65 -7.86
CA LEU A 235 3.62 -17.86 -6.89
C LEU A 235 3.99 -16.57 -6.14
N ALA A 236 4.08 -15.45 -6.88
CA ALA A 236 4.30 -14.14 -6.28
C ALA A 236 3.16 -13.74 -5.33
N ARG A 237 1.90 -13.93 -5.74
CA ARG A 237 0.73 -13.68 -4.89
C ARG A 237 0.72 -14.54 -3.63
N LEU A 238 1.12 -15.81 -3.72
CA LEU A 238 1.25 -16.69 -2.56
C LEU A 238 2.33 -16.19 -1.59
N ARG A 239 3.47 -15.72 -2.11
CA ARG A 239 4.51 -15.11 -1.28
C ARG A 239 4.04 -13.83 -0.59
N PHE A 240 3.26 -12.99 -1.29
CA PHE A 240 2.63 -11.84 -0.64
C PHE A 240 1.63 -12.26 0.44
N ALA A 241 0.93 -13.38 0.28
CA ALA A 241 0.06 -13.92 1.32
C ALA A 241 0.82 -14.23 2.61
N GLU A 242 2.02 -14.79 2.50
CA GLU A 242 2.89 -15.02 3.66
C GLU A 242 3.34 -13.70 4.29
N ILE A 243 3.82 -12.74 3.47
CA ILE A 243 4.33 -11.44 3.94
C ILE A 243 3.25 -10.65 4.68
N VAL A 244 2.02 -10.65 4.19
CA VAL A 244 0.89 -9.96 4.86
C VAL A 244 0.66 -10.53 6.26
N LEU A 245 0.76 -11.85 6.44
CA LEU A 245 0.61 -12.49 7.75
C LEU A 245 1.81 -12.29 8.69
N GLU A 246 3.00 -12.08 8.13
CA GLU A 246 4.21 -11.78 8.91
C GLU A 246 4.14 -10.41 9.60
N ARG A 247 3.29 -9.50 9.12
CA ARG A 247 3.10 -8.13 9.64
C ARG A 247 4.43 -7.39 9.86
N PRO A 248 5.27 -7.29 8.84
CA PRO A 248 6.59 -6.67 8.94
C PRO A 248 6.48 -5.16 9.08
N ASN A 249 7.41 -4.55 9.84
CA ASN A 249 7.63 -3.11 9.88
C ASN A 249 8.75 -2.64 8.94
N LEU A 250 9.45 -3.59 8.32
CA LEU A 250 10.50 -3.37 7.33
C LEU A 250 10.31 -4.35 6.16
N LEU A 251 9.96 -3.81 5.00
CA LEU A 251 9.79 -4.59 3.77
C LEU A 251 11.01 -4.43 2.85
N PHE A 252 11.56 -5.56 2.43
CA PHE A 252 12.54 -5.65 1.37
C PHE A 252 11.91 -6.31 0.16
N LEU A 253 11.76 -5.59 -0.95
CA LEU A 253 11.14 -6.11 -2.16
C LEU A 253 12.14 -6.03 -3.33
N ASP A 254 12.48 -7.18 -3.93
CA ASP A 254 13.36 -7.27 -5.11
C ASP A 254 12.54 -7.64 -6.34
N GLU A 255 12.28 -6.66 -7.22
CA GLU A 255 11.48 -6.74 -8.45
C GLU A 255 10.08 -7.36 -8.22
N PRO A 256 9.27 -6.80 -7.30
CA PRO A 256 8.00 -7.41 -6.89
C PRO A 256 6.93 -7.40 -7.98
N THR A 257 7.08 -6.56 -8.99
CA THR A 257 6.14 -6.43 -10.13
C THR A 257 6.41 -7.43 -11.25
N ASN A 258 7.55 -8.16 -11.21
CA ASN A 258 7.85 -9.16 -12.23
C ASN A 258 6.85 -10.31 -12.19
N HIS A 259 6.44 -10.75 -13.38
CA HIS A 259 5.44 -11.81 -13.59
C HIS A 259 4.02 -11.51 -13.10
N LEU A 260 3.76 -10.31 -12.56
CA LEU A 260 2.42 -9.88 -12.21
C LEU A 260 1.70 -9.30 -13.44
N ASP A 261 0.41 -9.60 -13.57
CA ASP A 261 -0.46 -8.91 -14.51
C ASP A 261 -0.65 -7.44 -14.10
N ILE A 262 -1.16 -6.62 -15.01
CA ILE A 262 -1.26 -5.17 -14.83
C ILE A 262 -2.10 -4.82 -13.60
N TYR A 263 -3.21 -5.50 -13.39
CA TYR A 263 -4.12 -5.23 -12.28
C TYR A 263 -3.52 -5.62 -10.94
N THR A 264 -2.85 -6.76 -10.87
CA THR A 264 -2.11 -7.18 -9.65
C THR A 264 -1.02 -6.18 -9.31
N ARG A 265 -0.34 -5.59 -10.32
CA ARG A 265 0.65 -4.51 -10.12
C ARG A 265 0.02 -3.24 -9.56
N GLU A 266 -1.14 -2.83 -10.07
CA GLU A 266 -1.85 -1.65 -9.57
C GLU A 266 -2.25 -1.84 -8.11
N ASN A 267 -2.90 -2.96 -7.78
CA ASN A 267 -3.27 -3.29 -6.40
C ASN A 267 -2.04 -3.35 -5.46
N LEU A 268 -0.92 -3.90 -5.91
CA LEU A 268 0.33 -3.90 -5.15
C LEU A 268 0.86 -2.48 -4.95
N THR A 269 0.83 -1.65 -5.98
CA THR A 269 1.27 -0.24 -5.92
C THR A 269 0.43 0.53 -4.89
N GLU A 270 -0.88 0.40 -4.92
CA GLU A 270 -1.79 1.02 -3.95
C GLU A 270 -1.50 0.54 -2.52
N ALA A 271 -1.30 -0.76 -2.35
CA ALA A 271 -0.97 -1.32 -1.04
C ALA A 271 0.38 -0.81 -0.50
N LEU A 272 1.39 -0.66 -1.36
CA LEU A 272 2.69 -0.10 -0.98
C LEU A 272 2.61 1.40 -0.71
N MET A 273 1.73 2.14 -1.40
CA MET A 273 1.45 3.55 -1.10
C MET A 273 0.75 3.72 0.26
N ALA A 274 -0.16 2.80 0.60
CA ALA A 274 -0.87 2.81 1.89
C ALA A 274 -0.02 2.28 3.06
N TYR A 275 1.07 1.55 2.78
CA TYR A 275 1.92 0.99 3.83
C TYR A 275 2.69 2.08 4.57
N THR A 276 2.52 2.13 5.90
CA THR A 276 3.14 3.12 6.79
C THR A 276 4.50 2.70 7.37
N GLY A 277 4.89 1.44 7.18
CA GLY A 277 6.20 0.92 7.59
C GLY A 277 7.33 1.35 6.64
N THR A 278 8.52 0.84 6.91
CA THR A 278 9.72 1.15 6.12
C THR A 278 9.84 0.22 4.92
N LEU A 279 10.12 0.78 3.75
CA LEU A 279 10.18 0.07 2.48
C LEU A 279 11.53 0.28 1.79
N LEU A 280 12.24 -0.81 1.48
CA LEU A 280 13.36 -0.83 0.56
C LEU A 280 12.97 -1.66 -0.67
N LEU A 281 12.96 -1.02 -1.83
CA LEU A 281 12.41 -1.58 -3.06
C LEU A 281 13.45 -1.54 -4.17
N VAL A 282 13.76 -2.68 -4.75
CA VAL A 282 14.45 -2.75 -6.05
C VAL A 282 13.39 -2.89 -7.12
N THR A 283 13.36 -1.98 -8.08
CA THR A 283 12.44 -2.07 -9.20
C THR A 283 12.94 -1.35 -10.44
N HIS A 284 12.48 -1.82 -11.60
CA HIS A 284 12.61 -1.16 -12.90
C HIS A 284 11.27 -0.59 -13.38
N ASP A 285 10.21 -0.78 -12.62
CA ASP A 285 8.87 -0.30 -12.94
C ASP A 285 8.76 1.23 -12.71
N ARG A 286 8.71 1.99 -13.81
CA ARG A 286 8.66 3.45 -13.79
C ARG A 286 7.38 3.97 -13.14
N HIS A 287 6.25 3.27 -13.35
CA HIS A 287 4.98 3.65 -12.77
C HIS A 287 5.03 3.54 -11.24
N LEU A 288 5.58 2.43 -10.73
CA LEU A 288 5.75 2.22 -9.30
C LEU A 288 6.71 3.24 -8.67
N MET A 289 7.83 3.56 -9.36
CA MET A 289 8.77 4.59 -8.90
C MET A 289 8.13 5.98 -8.79
N ASN A 290 7.34 6.37 -9.79
CA ASN A 290 6.63 7.65 -9.79
C ASN A 290 5.53 7.70 -8.73
N SER A 291 4.75 6.62 -8.58
CA SER A 291 3.65 6.55 -7.60
C SER A 291 4.13 6.63 -6.16
N LEU A 292 5.26 6.02 -5.84
CA LEU A 292 5.83 6.06 -4.49
C LEU A 292 6.46 7.40 -4.13
N ALA A 293 6.87 8.20 -5.13
CA ALA A 293 7.43 9.56 -4.99
C ALA A 293 8.46 9.67 -3.85
N CYS A 294 9.42 8.76 -3.79
CA CYS A 294 10.38 8.64 -2.69
C CYS A 294 11.83 8.71 -3.20
N PRO A 295 12.83 8.90 -2.31
CA PRO A 295 14.25 8.91 -2.68
C PRO A 295 14.69 7.63 -3.39
N ILE A 296 15.62 7.78 -4.33
CA ILE A 296 16.18 6.69 -5.12
C ILE A 296 17.68 6.60 -4.88
N LEU A 297 18.13 5.46 -4.39
CA LEU A 297 19.53 5.08 -4.31
C LEU A 297 19.93 4.49 -5.67
N TYR A 298 20.64 5.25 -6.47
CA TYR A 298 21.09 4.83 -7.79
C TYR A 298 22.50 4.26 -7.74
N LEU A 299 22.65 3.02 -8.17
CA LEU A 299 23.94 2.30 -8.22
C LEU A 299 24.47 2.34 -9.65
N GLU A 300 25.61 2.99 -9.85
CA GLU A 300 26.30 3.05 -11.15
C GLU A 300 27.82 3.06 -10.94
N ASP A 301 28.55 2.24 -11.68
CA ASP A 301 30.01 2.14 -11.67
C ASP A 301 30.66 2.02 -10.29
N GLY A 302 30.02 1.24 -9.40
CA GLY A 302 30.48 1.02 -8.03
C GLY A 302 30.10 2.15 -7.06
N ARG A 303 29.47 3.20 -7.52
CA ARG A 303 29.04 4.32 -6.66
C ARG A 303 27.55 4.25 -6.37
N ALA A 304 27.19 4.72 -5.18
CA ALA A 304 25.81 4.88 -4.75
C ALA A 304 25.50 6.37 -4.63
N VAL A 305 24.51 6.84 -5.38
CA VAL A 305 24.07 8.23 -5.41
C VAL A 305 22.60 8.30 -5.06
N ILE A 306 22.21 9.25 -4.20
CA ILE A 306 20.82 9.43 -3.80
C ILE A 306 20.20 10.57 -4.61
N TYR A 307 19.09 10.29 -5.24
CA TYR A 307 18.23 11.25 -5.93
C TYR A 307 16.93 11.42 -5.15
N PRO A 308 16.40 12.65 -5.01
CA PRO A 308 15.19 12.93 -4.23
C PRO A 308 13.92 12.32 -4.85
N SER A 309 13.90 12.15 -6.18
CA SER A 309 12.75 11.60 -6.90
C SER A 309 13.18 10.94 -8.23
N TYR A 310 12.24 10.26 -8.89
CA TYR A 310 12.44 9.70 -10.22
C TYR A 310 12.69 10.78 -11.28
N ASP A 311 11.99 11.91 -11.21
CA ASP A 311 12.18 13.03 -12.13
C ASP A 311 13.59 13.62 -12.00
N ALA A 312 14.10 13.76 -10.79
CA ALA A 312 15.47 14.21 -10.54
C ALA A 312 16.51 13.23 -11.13
N LEU A 313 16.26 11.92 -11.04
CA LEU A 313 17.09 10.90 -11.67
C LEU A 313 17.04 11.00 -13.22
N MET A 314 15.85 11.19 -13.80
CA MET A 314 15.70 11.31 -15.26
C MET A 314 16.32 12.61 -15.81
N GLY A 315 16.18 13.71 -15.10
CA GLY A 315 16.82 14.99 -15.40
C GLY A 315 18.32 14.99 -15.11
N ARG A 316 18.86 13.94 -14.48
CA ARG A 316 20.22 13.87 -13.93
C ARG A 316 20.61 15.17 -13.22
N ALA A 317 19.66 15.73 -12.45
CA ALA A 317 19.95 16.83 -11.53
C ALA A 317 21.11 16.42 -10.62
N ALA A 318 21.95 17.38 -10.25
CA ALA A 318 23.10 17.10 -9.39
C ALA A 318 22.66 16.32 -8.14
N PRO A 319 23.40 15.27 -7.77
CA PRO A 319 23.03 14.43 -6.64
C PRO A 319 22.85 15.30 -5.40
N ALA A 320 21.77 15.06 -4.66
CA ALA A 320 21.60 15.69 -3.36
C ALA A 320 22.81 15.29 -2.48
N PRO A 321 23.50 16.22 -1.83
CA PRO A 321 24.63 15.89 -0.98
C PRO A 321 24.14 14.94 0.11
N VAL A 322 24.79 13.78 0.20
CA VAL A 322 24.64 12.88 1.35
C VAL A 322 25.02 13.71 2.57
N ALA A 323 24.09 13.90 3.48
CA ALA A 323 24.33 14.68 4.68
C ALA A 323 25.33 13.91 5.55
N GLU A 324 26.63 14.15 5.31
CA GLU A 324 27.65 13.85 6.28
C GLU A 324 27.39 14.73 7.51
N LYS A 325 27.01 14.12 8.61
CA LYS A 325 27.13 14.76 9.91
C LYS A 325 28.61 14.85 10.27
N SER A 326 29.35 15.72 9.60
CA SER A 326 30.65 16.19 10.07
C SER A 326 30.42 17.32 11.07
N SER A 327 30.84 17.07 12.27
CA SER A 327 30.99 18.08 13.33
C SER A 327 32.12 19.04 12.95
N GLU A 328 31.79 20.17 12.33
CA GLU A 328 32.65 21.37 12.39
C GLU A 328 31.81 22.66 12.45
N PRO A 329 32.25 23.69 13.16
CA PRO A 329 31.40 24.81 13.51
C PRO A 329 31.26 25.80 12.35
N ALA A 330 30.06 25.89 11.81
CA ALA A 330 29.72 26.85 10.76
C ALA A 330 29.61 28.29 11.34
N LYS A 331 30.13 29.22 10.58
CA LYS A 331 30.15 30.64 10.79
C LYS A 331 28.81 31.23 11.25
N ALA A 332 28.87 31.97 12.35
CA ALA A 332 27.75 32.63 12.97
C ALA A 332 27.22 33.80 12.14
N GLY A 333 25.92 33.90 12.01
CA GLY A 333 25.24 35.14 11.67
C GLY A 333 23.77 34.98 11.27
N TYR A 334 23.48 34.32 10.19
CA TYR A 334 22.11 34.30 9.60
C TYR A 334 21.27 33.09 10.01
N GLY A 335 21.86 31.96 10.23
CA GLY A 335 21.12 30.70 10.51
C GLY A 335 20.59 30.57 11.95
N LYS A 336 20.95 31.48 12.87
CA LYS A 336 20.58 31.36 14.29
C LYS A 336 19.16 31.85 14.55
N GLU A 337 18.74 32.87 13.84
CA GLU A 337 17.41 33.47 13.95
C GLU A 337 16.35 32.58 13.28
N GLN A 338 16.67 31.99 12.13
CA GLN A 338 15.84 31.02 11.45
C GLN A 338 15.65 29.72 12.25
N ARG A 339 16.72 29.23 12.89
CA ARG A 339 16.60 28.03 13.77
C ARG A 339 15.79 28.34 15.02
N ARG A 340 15.90 29.56 15.56
CA ARG A 340 15.10 29.99 16.72
C ARG A 340 13.62 30.06 16.36
N ARG A 341 13.27 30.66 15.23
CA ARG A 341 11.87 30.77 14.79
C ARG A 341 11.25 29.41 14.50
N ARG A 342 11.98 28.48 13.83
CA ARG A 342 11.54 27.09 13.65
C ARG A 342 11.35 26.34 14.98
N ALA A 343 12.22 26.57 15.94
CA ALA A 343 12.11 25.96 17.26
C ALA A 343 10.90 26.51 18.04
N GLU A 344 10.63 27.81 17.92
CA GLU A 344 9.47 28.46 18.54
C GLU A 344 8.14 27.94 17.94
N LEU A 345 8.05 27.79 16.62
CA LEU A 345 6.85 27.26 15.95
C LEU A 345 6.60 25.78 16.32
N ARG A 346 7.64 24.96 16.32
CA ARG A 346 7.52 23.55 16.76
C ARG A 346 7.15 23.42 18.24
N ALA A 347 7.65 24.31 19.09
CA ALA A 347 7.27 24.32 20.50
C ALA A 347 5.82 24.74 20.69
N LYS A 348 5.32 25.69 19.88
CA LYS A 348 3.89 26.07 19.88
C LYS A 348 2.96 24.91 19.45
N ILE A 349 3.28 24.27 18.33
CA ILE A 349 2.52 23.13 17.83
C ILE A 349 2.45 22.03 18.88
N LYS A 350 3.61 21.68 19.44
CA LYS A 350 3.68 20.64 20.47
C LYS A 350 2.92 21.01 21.74
N ALA A 351 2.95 22.28 22.16
CA ALA A 351 2.18 22.72 23.33
C ALA A 351 0.67 22.58 23.09
N CYS A 352 0.18 22.92 21.90
CA CYS A 352 -1.23 22.71 21.54
C CYS A 352 -1.60 21.21 21.51
N GLU A 353 -0.70 20.36 20.98
CA GLU A 353 -0.90 18.90 20.96
C GLU A 353 -0.96 18.32 22.38
N ASP A 354 -0.03 18.70 23.25
CA ASP A 354 0.01 18.24 24.65
C ASP A 354 -1.25 18.70 25.44
N GLU A 355 -1.73 19.93 25.20
CA GLU A 355 -2.98 20.43 25.80
C GLU A 355 -4.23 19.76 25.22
N MET A 356 -4.29 19.48 23.92
CA MET A 356 -5.39 18.73 23.30
C MET A 356 -5.49 17.30 23.85
N GLU A 357 -4.34 16.63 24.08
CA GLU A 357 -4.30 15.31 24.70
C GLU A 357 -4.83 15.34 26.14
N ALA A 358 -4.43 16.36 26.93
CA ALA A 358 -4.91 16.55 28.29
C ALA A 358 -6.42 16.83 28.34
N CYS A 359 -6.93 17.66 27.44
CA CYS A 359 -8.36 17.93 27.30
C CYS A 359 -9.14 16.67 26.90
N GLY A 360 -8.62 15.86 25.97
CA GLY A 360 -9.25 14.60 25.57
C GLY A 360 -9.32 13.58 26.72
N ALA A 361 -8.27 13.47 27.54
CA ALA A 361 -8.29 12.64 28.74
C ALA A 361 -9.36 13.11 29.74
N ARG A 362 -9.48 14.44 29.96
CA ARG A 362 -10.47 15.03 30.86
C ARG A 362 -11.89 14.88 30.35
N GLU A 363 -12.12 14.95 29.03
CA GLU A 363 -13.42 14.70 28.40
C GLU A 363 -13.92 13.29 28.72
N VAL A 364 -13.07 12.27 28.57
CA VAL A 364 -13.42 10.87 28.90
C VAL A 364 -13.73 10.72 30.38
N GLU A 365 -13.01 11.39 31.27
CA GLU A 365 -13.31 11.37 32.71
C GLU A 365 -14.68 11.99 33.00
N LEU A 366 -14.97 13.16 32.45
CA LEU A 366 -16.25 13.86 32.63
C LEU A 366 -17.44 13.06 32.06
N GLU A 367 -17.27 12.43 30.90
CA GLU A 367 -18.29 11.55 30.35
C GLU A 367 -18.56 10.33 31.25
N ASN A 368 -17.53 9.76 31.87
CA ASN A 368 -17.68 8.68 32.84
C ASN A 368 -18.35 9.18 34.14
N GLU A 369 -17.99 10.37 34.64
CA GLU A 369 -18.64 10.99 35.79
C GLU A 369 -20.13 11.24 35.53
N ILE A 370 -20.49 11.80 34.39
CA ILE A 370 -21.89 12.07 33.97
C ILE A 370 -22.71 10.77 33.91
N ASN A 371 -22.11 9.68 33.44
CA ASN A 371 -22.78 8.39 33.35
C ASN A 371 -22.81 7.62 34.68
N SER A 372 -22.22 8.14 35.75
CA SER A 372 -22.27 7.50 37.06
C SER A 372 -23.67 7.64 37.69
N PRO A 373 -24.17 6.62 38.40
CA PRO A 373 -25.49 6.68 39.06
C PRO A 373 -25.66 7.82 40.07
N GLU A 374 -24.55 8.30 40.63
CA GLU A 374 -24.54 9.39 41.63
C GLU A 374 -24.79 10.75 40.97
N VAL A 375 -24.22 11.01 39.80
CA VAL A 375 -24.38 12.27 39.04
C VAL A 375 -25.66 12.24 38.23
N TYR A 376 -25.99 11.09 37.62
CA TYR A 376 -27.18 10.94 36.76
C TYR A 376 -28.49 11.15 37.52
N ASN A 377 -28.57 10.83 38.80
CA ASN A 377 -29.76 10.99 39.63
C ASN A 377 -29.88 12.36 40.33
N ASP A 378 -28.84 13.22 40.22
CA ASP A 378 -28.85 14.57 40.74
C ASP A 378 -28.92 15.61 39.63
N PRO A 379 -30.08 16.31 39.40
CA PRO A 379 -30.22 17.25 38.29
C PRO A 379 -29.32 18.49 38.38
N GLN A 380 -28.84 18.87 39.56
CA GLN A 380 -27.92 20.01 39.71
C GLN A 380 -26.48 19.61 39.33
N LEU A 381 -26.02 18.50 39.86
CA LEU A 381 -24.69 17.95 39.55
C LEU A 381 -24.58 17.58 38.05
N LEU A 382 -25.63 16.99 37.49
CA LEU A 382 -25.68 16.65 36.07
C LEU A 382 -25.53 17.90 35.18
N ARG A 383 -26.18 18.99 35.57
CA ARG A 383 -26.09 20.25 34.83
C ARG A 383 -24.70 20.86 34.91
N GLU A 384 -24.14 20.94 36.13
CA GLU A 384 -22.76 21.45 36.34
C GLU A 384 -21.74 20.68 35.53
N LYS A 385 -21.82 19.33 35.53
CA LYS A 385 -20.88 18.49 34.75
C LYS A 385 -21.10 18.58 33.25
N SER A 386 -22.34 18.77 32.80
CA SER A 386 -22.63 18.98 31.37
C SER A 386 -22.13 20.34 30.88
N ASP A 387 -22.25 21.39 31.71
CA ASP A 387 -21.71 22.70 31.40
C ASP A 387 -20.17 22.65 31.36
N GLU A 388 -19.50 21.95 32.32
CA GLU A 388 -18.04 21.73 32.32
C GLU A 388 -17.57 20.98 31.07
N LEU A 389 -18.33 19.96 30.62
CA LEU A 389 -18.03 19.24 29.38
C LEU A 389 -18.18 20.13 28.13
N SER A 390 -19.20 20.98 28.12
CA SER A 390 -19.42 21.93 27.00
C SER A 390 -18.30 22.97 26.92
N ASP A 391 -17.87 23.52 28.05
CA ASP A 391 -16.76 24.45 28.11
C ASP A 391 -15.44 23.81 27.68
N LEU A 392 -15.22 22.56 28.06
CA LEU A 392 -14.02 21.80 27.65
C LEU A 392 -14.01 21.55 26.13
N ARG A 393 -15.13 21.20 25.53
CA ARG A 393 -15.24 21.04 24.08
C ARG A 393 -15.01 22.34 23.34
N PHE A 394 -15.56 23.43 23.84
CA PHE A 394 -15.28 24.76 23.26
C PHE A 394 -13.79 25.09 23.32
N HIS A 395 -13.13 24.80 24.43
CA HIS A 395 -11.68 24.99 24.57
C HIS A 395 -10.86 24.10 23.62
N GLN A 396 -11.30 22.85 23.39
CA GLN A 396 -10.68 21.99 22.38
C GLN A 396 -10.78 22.57 20.97
N ASP A 397 -11.93 23.15 20.60
CA ASP A 397 -12.09 23.80 19.30
C ASP A 397 -11.17 25.04 19.14
N GLU A 398 -10.98 25.83 20.21
CA GLU A 398 -10.03 26.94 20.20
C GLU A 398 -8.55 26.46 20.08
N LEU A 399 -8.19 25.38 20.77
CA LEU A 399 -6.87 24.77 20.67
C LEU A 399 -6.61 24.20 19.27
N PHE A 400 -7.62 23.57 18.67
CA PHE A 400 -7.51 23.05 17.30
C PHE A 400 -7.29 24.16 16.29
N ALA A 401 -8.03 25.28 16.40
CA ALA A 401 -7.84 26.45 15.55
C ALA A 401 -6.45 27.09 15.74
N ALA A 402 -5.95 27.12 16.96
CA ALA A 402 -4.62 27.65 17.27
C ALA A 402 -3.49 26.73 16.73
N TRP A 403 -3.70 25.43 16.79
CA TRP A 403 -2.82 24.41 16.21
C TRP A 403 -2.76 24.53 14.69
N GLU A 404 -3.92 24.63 14.03
CA GLU A 404 -4.03 24.77 12.57
C GLU A 404 -3.31 26.05 12.09
N ALA A 405 -3.51 27.17 12.76
CA ALA A 405 -2.82 28.41 12.46
C ALA A 405 -1.30 28.33 12.65
N ALA A 406 -0.83 27.60 13.66
CA ALA A 406 0.59 27.40 13.90
C ALA A 406 1.24 26.47 12.86
N VAL A 407 0.50 25.47 12.37
CA VAL A 407 0.94 24.58 11.27
C VAL A 407 1.03 25.36 9.96
N GLU A 408 0.00 26.16 9.63
CA GLU A 408 0.02 27.02 8.43
C GLU A 408 1.19 28.03 8.47
N GLU A 409 1.44 28.65 9.63
CA GLU A 409 2.58 29.56 9.81
C GLU A 409 3.92 28.84 9.61
N GLN A 410 4.03 27.59 10.06
CA GLN A 410 5.23 26.78 9.83
C GLN A 410 5.39 26.45 8.33
N GLU A 411 4.34 26.04 7.64
CA GLU A 411 4.39 25.72 6.21
C GLU A 411 4.73 26.93 5.36
N GLN A 412 4.11 28.09 5.63
CA GLN A 412 4.43 29.36 4.95
C GLN A 412 5.88 29.78 5.19
N TYR A 413 6.39 29.59 6.41
CA TYR A 413 7.77 29.88 6.75
C TYR A 413 8.74 28.94 6.04
N GLU A 414 8.38 27.65 5.89
CA GLU A 414 9.21 26.68 5.16
C GLU A 414 9.21 26.94 3.65
N GLN A 415 8.10 27.41 3.07
CA GLN A 415 8.01 27.79 1.66
C GLN A 415 8.81 29.09 1.37
N THR A 416 8.75 30.07 2.25
CA THR A 416 9.52 31.32 2.09
C THR A 416 11.01 31.12 2.34
N ALA A 417 11.40 30.28 3.29
CA ALA A 417 12.80 29.95 3.57
C ALA A 417 13.44 29.02 2.52
N GLY A 418 12.63 28.27 1.74
CA GLY A 418 13.10 27.43 0.63
C GLY A 418 13.14 28.12 -0.73
N GLY A 419 12.67 29.36 -0.85
CA GLY A 419 12.65 30.15 -2.09
C GLY A 419 13.80 31.14 -2.26
N GLU A 420 14.73 31.23 -1.30
CA GLU A 420 15.90 32.11 -1.32
C GLU A 420 17.25 31.34 -1.40
N GLU A 421 17.24 30.06 -1.84
CA GLU A 421 18.48 29.33 -2.16
C GLU A 421 18.64 29.10 -3.66
#